data_a1330a2a947eb89fff64fb9534770b9b
#
_entry.id   a1330a2a947eb89fff64fb9534770b9b
#
_cell.length_a   1.000
_cell.length_b   1.000
_cell.length_c   1.000
_cell.angle_alpha   90.00
_cell.angle_beta   90.00
_cell.angle_gamma   90.00
#
_symmetry.space_group_name_H-M   'P 1'
#
loop_
_entity.id
_entity.type
_entity.pdbx_description
1 polymer ?
#
loop_
_entity_poly.entity_id
_entity_poly.type
_entity_poly.pdbx_seq_one_letter_code
_entity_poly.pdbx_strand_id
1 'polypeptide(L)'
;MAELTHNTITSNGINMHYVESGSGPLVVLCHGFPESWYSWRHQIHALADAGYRVVAPDQRGYGGTDAPEPIDDYTIFHLVGDIVGLVKGLGEEKAVIVGHDWGAPVAWTSAQ
;
A
#
# COMPACT_ATOMS: atom_id res chain seq x y z
N MET A 1 2.40 16.55 -14.50
CA MET A 1 2.07 15.23 -13.92
C MET A 1 3.14 14.85 -12.93
N ALA A 2 2.74 14.42 -11.74
CA ALA A 2 3.70 14.01 -10.71
C ALA A 2 4.45 12.74 -11.13
N GLU A 3 5.72 12.67 -10.77
CA GLU A 3 6.60 11.56 -11.12
C GLU A 3 6.36 10.37 -10.18
N LEU A 4 6.40 9.14 -10.73
CA LEU A 4 6.31 7.92 -9.94
C LEU A 4 7.69 7.52 -9.44
N THR A 5 7.80 7.20 -8.16
CA THR A 5 9.01 6.63 -7.59
C THR A 5 8.73 5.23 -7.05
N HIS A 6 9.64 4.30 -7.33
CA HIS A 6 9.59 2.94 -6.83
C HIS A 6 10.49 2.83 -5.62
N ASN A 7 9.97 2.31 -4.52
CA ASN A 7 10.68 2.24 -3.25
C ASN A 7 10.45 0.90 -2.57
N THR A 8 11.32 0.58 -1.62
CA THR A 8 11.16 -0.60 -0.77
C THR A 8 11.31 -0.16 0.67
N ILE A 9 10.45 -0.66 1.55
CA ILE A 9 10.49 -0.38 2.97
C ILE A 9 10.29 -1.70 3.74
N THR A 10 10.96 -1.82 4.89
CA THR A 10 10.71 -2.95 5.78
C THR A 10 9.50 -2.63 6.63
N SER A 11 8.48 -3.46 6.56
CA SER A 11 7.26 -3.31 7.34
C SER A 11 6.81 -4.67 7.84
N ASN A 12 6.55 -4.76 9.13
CA ASN A 12 6.02 -5.99 9.75
C ASN A 12 6.88 -7.22 9.42
N GLY A 13 8.20 -7.04 9.34
CA GLY A 13 9.17 -8.13 9.10
C GLY A 13 9.36 -8.54 7.66
N ILE A 14 8.77 -7.85 6.70
CA ILE A 14 8.97 -8.14 5.28
C ILE A 14 9.44 -6.89 4.54
N ASN A 15 10.08 -7.09 3.39
CA ASN A 15 10.43 -6.01 2.50
C ASN A 15 9.25 -5.76 1.57
N MET A 16 8.68 -4.58 1.63
CA MET A 16 7.50 -4.20 0.88
C MET A 16 7.87 -3.18 -0.20
N HIS A 17 7.55 -3.52 -1.45
CA HIS A 17 7.68 -2.61 -2.57
C HIS A 17 6.46 -1.69 -2.62
N TYR A 18 6.68 -0.41 -2.86
CA TYR A 18 5.59 0.53 -3.08
C TYR A 18 5.97 1.57 -4.11
N VAL A 19 4.94 2.14 -4.73
CA VAL A 19 5.09 3.24 -5.68
C VAL A 19 4.51 4.48 -5.02
N GLU A 20 5.21 5.60 -5.14
CA GLU A 20 4.81 6.86 -4.52
C GLU A 20 4.79 7.98 -5.55
N SER A 21 3.86 8.93 -5.40
CA SER A 21 3.80 10.12 -6.21
C SER A 21 3.11 11.24 -5.43
N GLY A 22 3.53 12.48 -5.70
CA GLY A 22 2.90 13.67 -5.12
C GLY A 22 3.36 14.01 -3.72
N SER A 23 2.73 15.02 -3.15
CA SER A 23 2.98 15.48 -1.79
C SER A 23 1.68 16.02 -1.20
N GLY A 24 1.58 16.01 0.13
CA GLY A 24 0.38 16.44 0.85
C GLY A 24 -0.14 15.36 1.78
N PRO A 25 -1.43 15.36 2.11
CA PRO A 25 -2.00 14.30 2.95
C PRO A 25 -1.81 12.93 2.31
N LEU A 26 -1.48 11.93 3.14
CA LEU A 26 -1.18 10.57 2.66
C LEU A 26 -2.45 9.80 2.29
N VAL A 27 -2.42 9.18 1.11
CA VAL A 27 -3.45 8.25 0.64
C VAL A 27 -2.76 6.93 0.29
N VAL A 28 -3.20 5.83 0.89
CA VAL A 28 -2.68 4.49 0.63
C VAL A 28 -3.71 3.70 -0.17
N LEU A 29 -3.29 3.12 -1.29
CA LEU A 29 -4.15 2.36 -2.20
C LEU A 29 -3.83 0.87 -2.12
N CYS A 30 -4.76 0.08 -1.59
CA CYS A 30 -4.61 -1.37 -1.42
C CYS A 30 -5.26 -2.12 -2.58
N HIS A 31 -4.45 -2.87 -3.34
CA HIS A 31 -4.92 -3.62 -4.50
C HIS A 31 -5.66 -4.90 -4.13
N GLY A 32 -6.38 -5.47 -5.11
CA GLY A 32 -7.08 -6.73 -4.96
C GLY A 32 -6.29 -7.93 -5.50
N PHE A 33 -6.95 -9.07 -5.57
CA PHE A 33 -6.40 -10.33 -6.08
C PHE A 33 -6.85 -10.54 -7.54
N PRO A 34 -5.99 -10.99 -8.44
CA PRO A 34 -4.52 -11.15 -8.36
C PRO A 34 -3.83 -9.94 -8.99
N GLU A 35 -3.67 -8.88 -8.21
CA GLU A 35 -3.23 -7.58 -8.71
C GLU A 35 -1.93 -7.13 -8.06
N SER A 36 -1.54 -5.91 -8.38
CA SER A 36 -0.39 -5.23 -7.79
C SER A 36 -0.68 -3.73 -7.78
N TRP A 37 0.31 -2.91 -7.38
CA TRP A 37 0.17 -1.45 -7.43
C TRP A 37 -0.27 -0.95 -8.82
N TYR A 38 0.06 -1.68 -9.87
CA TYR A 38 -0.22 -1.27 -11.25
C TYR A 38 -1.71 -1.10 -11.54
N SER A 39 -2.57 -1.79 -10.78
CA SER A 39 -4.02 -1.63 -10.87
C SER A 39 -4.46 -0.20 -10.56
N TRP A 40 -3.67 0.53 -9.78
CA TRP A 40 -3.95 1.90 -9.37
C TRP A 40 -3.24 2.96 -10.23
N ARG A 41 -2.56 2.58 -11.31
CA ARG A 41 -1.70 3.47 -12.09
C ARG A 41 -2.34 4.79 -12.52
N HIS A 42 -3.63 4.76 -12.86
CA HIS A 42 -4.35 5.97 -13.27
C HIS A 42 -4.75 6.84 -12.07
N GLN A 43 -5.21 6.20 -11.00
CA GLN A 43 -5.61 6.89 -9.77
C GLN A 43 -4.43 7.54 -9.08
N ILE A 44 -3.25 6.93 -9.13
CA ILE A 44 -2.03 7.50 -8.54
C ILE A 44 -1.76 8.88 -9.13
N HIS A 45 -1.75 9.01 -10.45
CA HIS A 45 -1.50 10.29 -11.11
C HIS A 45 -2.59 11.30 -10.81
N ALA A 46 -3.86 10.89 -10.86
CA ALA A 46 -4.98 11.79 -10.62
C ALA A 46 -4.96 12.36 -9.19
N LEU A 47 -4.70 11.51 -8.18
CA LEU A 47 -4.64 11.93 -6.79
C LEU A 47 -3.41 12.77 -6.49
N ALA A 48 -2.26 12.42 -7.06
CA ALA A 48 -1.04 13.21 -6.87
C ALA A 48 -1.19 14.61 -7.46
N ASP A 49 -1.79 14.72 -8.64
CA ASP A 49 -2.06 16.02 -9.29
C ASP A 49 -3.09 16.83 -8.49
N ALA A 50 -3.95 16.19 -7.70
CA ALA A 50 -4.91 16.85 -6.84
C ALA A 50 -4.33 17.32 -5.50
N GLY A 51 -3.06 17.09 -5.25
CA GLY A 51 -2.37 17.59 -4.05
C GLY A 51 -2.23 16.58 -2.91
N TYR A 52 -2.23 15.28 -3.21
CA TYR A 52 -2.06 14.23 -2.22
C TYR A 52 -0.73 13.51 -2.39
N ARG A 53 -0.20 12.99 -1.28
CA ARG A 53 0.89 12.04 -1.30
C ARG A 53 0.29 10.65 -1.44
N VAL A 54 0.48 10.02 -2.60
CA VAL A 54 -0.16 8.75 -2.93
C VAL A 54 0.85 7.64 -2.85
N VAL A 55 0.55 6.60 -2.08
CA VAL A 55 1.39 5.43 -1.92
C VAL A 55 0.56 4.20 -2.27
N ALA A 56 1.07 3.41 -3.22
CA ALA A 56 0.44 2.17 -3.65
C ALA A 56 1.41 1.02 -3.41
N PRO A 57 1.29 0.31 -2.27
CA PRO A 57 2.15 -0.84 -1.99
C PRO A 57 1.69 -2.06 -2.77
N ASP A 58 2.65 -2.93 -3.10
CA ASP A 58 2.34 -4.31 -3.45
C ASP A 58 2.13 -5.06 -2.15
N GLN A 59 0.96 -5.64 -1.97
CA GLN A 59 0.66 -6.36 -0.74
C GLN A 59 1.48 -7.65 -0.65
N ARG A 60 1.59 -8.19 0.57
CA ARG A 60 2.34 -9.41 0.87
C ARG A 60 2.04 -10.51 -0.15
N GLY A 61 3.07 -11.05 -0.78
CA GLY A 61 2.96 -12.10 -1.78
C GLY A 61 2.73 -11.64 -3.21
N TYR A 62 2.69 -10.32 -3.46
CA TYR A 62 2.41 -9.77 -4.78
C TYR A 62 3.50 -8.82 -5.25
N GLY A 63 3.64 -8.72 -6.57
CA GLY A 63 4.56 -7.79 -7.21
C GLY A 63 5.98 -7.90 -6.68
N GLY A 64 6.56 -6.77 -6.29
CA GLY A 64 7.93 -6.68 -5.77
C GLY A 64 8.05 -6.88 -4.26
N THR A 65 6.94 -7.16 -3.57
CA THR A 65 6.94 -7.38 -2.11
C THR A 65 7.27 -8.85 -1.79
N ASP A 66 7.92 -9.08 -0.64
CA ASP A 66 8.27 -10.42 -0.18
C ASP A 66 7.03 -11.33 -0.13
N ALA A 67 7.25 -12.60 -0.48
CA ALA A 67 6.22 -13.63 -0.49
C ALA A 67 6.62 -14.75 0.48
N PRO A 68 6.37 -14.59 1.80
CA PRO A 68 6.67 -15.65 2.77
C PRO A 68 5.99 -16.96 2.41
N GLU A 69 6.67 -18.09 2.58
CA GLU A 69 6.14 -19.42 2.22
C GLU A 69 5.02 -19.91 3.15
N PRO A 70 5.09 -19.72 4.49
CA PRO A 70 4.05 -20.25 5.37
C PRO A 70 2.68 -19.60 5.08
N ILE A 71 1.66 -20.43 4.93
CA ILE A 71 0.29 -19.94 4.70
C ILE A 71 -0.18 -19.07 5.85
N ASP A 72 0.23 -19.40 7.08
CA ASP A 72 -0.14 -18.65 8.27
C ASP A 72 0.33 -17.19 8.24
N ASP A 73 1.32 -16.87 7.40
CA ASP A 73 1.82 -15.49 7.22
C ASP A 73 0.91 -14.62 6.37
N TYR A 74 -0.20 -15.16 5.86
CA TYR A 74 -1.12 -14.45 4.97
C TYR A 74 -2.48 -14.17 5.59
N THR A 75 -2.58 -14.16 6.93
CA THR A 75 -3.84 -13.78 7.59
C THR A 75 -4.14 -12.31 7.38
N ILE A 76 -5.40 -11.93 7.56
CA ILE A 76 -5.81 -10.52 7.50
C ILE A 76 -5.00 -9.68 8.50
N PHE A 77 -4.64 -10.23 9.64
CA PHE A 77 -3.84 -9.52 10.66
C PHE A 77 -2.44 -9.22 10.16
N HIS A 78 -1.81 -10.12 9.40
CA HIS A 78 -0.50 -9.88 8.79
C HIS A 78 -0.61 -8.77 7.74
N LEU A 79 -1.61 -8.82 6.88
CA LEU A 79 -1.81 -7.83 5.83
C LEU A 79 -2.08 -6.44 6.43
N VAL A 80 -2.91 -6.37 7.46
CA VAL A 80 -3.20 -5.13 8.18
C VAL A 80 -1.94 -4.59 8.84
N GLY A 81 -1.16 -5.45 9.49
CA GLY A 81 0.12 -5.07 10.10
C GLY A 81 1.09 -4.49 9.08
N ASP A 82 1.12 -5.05 7.88
CA ASP A 82 1.96 -4.54 6.79
C ASP A 82 1.58 -3.09 6.44
N ILE A 83 0.29 -2.80 6.32
CA ILE A 83 -0.20 -1.46 5.96
C ILE A 83 0.04 -0.46 7.10
N VAL A 84 -0.27 -0.85 8.34
CA VAL A 84 -0.02 0.01 9.51
C VAL A 84 1.47 0.32 9.63
N GLY A 85 2.33 -0.70 9.47
CA GLY A 85 3.77 -0.51 9.50
C GLY A 85 4.28 0.37 8.37
N LEU A 86 3.68 0.27 7.19
CA LEU A 86 4.00 1.13 6.05
C LEU A 86 3.72 2.60 6.39
N VAL A 87 2.52 2.91 6.90
CA VAL A 87 2.14 4.28 7.26
C VAL A 87 3.11 4.85 8.28
N LYS A 88 3.43 4.09 9.33
CA LYS A 88 4.39 4.52 10.35
C LYS A 88 5.80 4.70 9.78
N GLY A 89 6.23 3.77 8.93
CA GLY A 89 7.54 3.83 8.29
C GLY A 89 7.71 5.02 7.37
N LEU A 90 6.62 5.53 6.81
CA LEU A 90 6.61 6.73 5.98
C LEU A 90 6.59 8.02 6.80
N GLY A 91 6.56 7.90 8.13
CA GLY A 91 6.57 9.06 9.03
C GLY A 91 5.22 9.75 9.19
N GLU A 92 4.13 9.08 8.83
CA GLU A 92 2.79 9.66 8.88
C GLU A 92 2.00 9.12 10.07
N GLU A 93 1.19 9.98 10.69
CA GLU A 93 0.29 9.59 11.78
C GLU A 93 -1.12 9.30 11.28
N LYS A 94 -1.48 9.89 10.13
CA LYS A 94 -2.81 9.77 9.54
C LYS A 94 -2.71 9.46 8.05
N ALA A 95 -3.65 8.67 7.56
CA ALA A 95 -3.74 8.37 6.14
C ALA A 95 -5.18 8.03 5.77
N VAL A 96 -5.54 8.33 4.52
CA VAL A 96 -6.77 7.80 3.92
C VAL A 96 -6.37 6.47 3.27
N ILE A 97 -7.11 5.42 3.56
CA ILE A 97 -6.82 4.09 3.03
C ILE A 97 -7.95 3.66 2.11
N VAL A 98 -7.59 3.35 0.87
CA VAL A 98 -8.54 2.94 -0.18
C VAL A 98 -8.25 1.50 -0.56
N GLY A 99 -9.28 0.67 -0.63
CA GLY A 99 -9.14 -0.72 -1.02
C GLY A 99 -10.11 -1.12 -2.10
N HIS A 100 -9.71 -2.11 -2.91
CA HIS A 100 -10.53 -2.68 -3.97
C HIS A 100 -10.43 -4.19 -3.91
N ASP A 101 -11.56 -4.90 -4.08
CA ASP A 101 -11.64 -6.37 -4.06
C ASP A 101 -11.05 -6.90 -2.75
N TRP A 102 -10.04 -7.77 -2.76
CA TRP A 102 -9.39 -8.26 -1.55
C TRP A 102 -8.67 -7.16 -0.76
N GLY A 103 -8.32 -6.04 -1.42
CA GLY A 103 -7.76 -4.88 -0.74
C GLY A 103 -8.78 -4.17 0.16
N ALA A 104 -10.08 -4.31 -0.11
CA ALA A 104 -11.12 -3.65 0.67
C ALA A 104 -11.16 -4.11 2.13
N PRO A 105 -11.18 -5.42 2.46
CA PRO A 105 -11.09 -5.86 3.85
C PRO A 105 -9.84 -5.38 4.57
N VAL A 106 -8.69 -5.38 3.87
CA VAL A 106 -7.42 -4.89 4.44
C VAL A 106 -7.53 -3.41 4.76
N ALA A 107 -8.03 -2.61 3.83
CA ALA A 107 -8.20 -1.17 4.02
C ALA A 107 -9.18 -0.88 5.17
N TRP A 108 -10.32 -1.53 5.18
CA TRP A 108 -11.35 -1.34 6.20
C TRP A 108 -10.81 -1.65 7.59
N THR A 109 -10.16 -2.79 7.75
CA THR A 109 -9.63 -3.23 9.04
C THR A 109 -8.46 -2.35 9.48
N SER A 110 -7.60 -1.92 8.53
CA SER A 110 -6.46 -1.05 8.85
C SER A 110 -6.91 0.33 9.35
N ALA A 111 -8.07 0.80 8.91
CA ALA A 111 -8.60 2.11 9.30
C ALA A 111 -9.22 2.11 10.70
N GLN A 112 -9.45 0.94 11.27
CA GLN A 112 -9.98 0.81 12.63
C GLN A 112 -8.83 0.78 13.64
#